data_d846945f300f923429615b91080f0cbd
#
_entry.id   d846945f300f923429615b91080f0cbd
#
_cell.length_a   1.000
_cell.length_b   1.000
_cell.length_c   1.000
_cell.angle_alpha   90.00
_cell.angle_beta   90.00
_cell.angle_gamma   90.00
#
_symmetry.space_group_name_H-M   'P 1'
#
loop_
_entity.id
_entity.type
_entity.pdbx_description
1 polymer ?
#
loop_
_entity_poly.entity_id
_entity_poly.type
_entity_poly.pdbx_seq_one_letter_code
_entity_poly.pdbx_strand_id
1 'polypeptide(L)'
;MKNGTDIAEDFHHSYSNLELLKTRKKCVQFESITKNAANLFVRGGDGISRNPLVFGRYEVDTEELIKAYRTNGYNDFLLDFGANIGLTTCLAGNGFDKIFCFEPNPQVFRILQTNIEITFGIDHEVTLNNFGLGDGNKQLELTIPKNNYGGAYLKDGNTYSNDILLGKDNIKDPSKAYNYLNVTIKDSRTHLSELFSNKIPSGSRGVIKIDVEGYEPYILKAIAETLPSENSVAIVFENHDPNFNFNELKLYFNRDTNLYRLKHYPVRSLFKDKNLIKIKSLLGARGHYKLNKLGDTEDPVGQLLLVV
;
A
#
# COMPACT_ATOMS: atom_id res chain seq x y z
N MET A 1 11.57 -50.10 -14.50
CA MET A 1 11.04 -49.22 -13.46
C MET A 1 11.69 -49.62 -12.15
N LYS A 2 12.28 -48.64 -11.40
CA LYS A 2 12.78 -48.93 -10.06
C LYS A 2 11.63 -49.29 -9.12
N ASN A 3 11.84 -50.24 -8.23
CA ASN A 3 10.84 -50.58 -7.20
C ASN A 3 10.72 -49.41 -6.20
N GLY A 4 9.60 -49.28 -5.50
CA GLY A 4 9.38 -48.21 -4.55
C GLY A 4 10.41 -48.13 -3.41
N THR A 5 10.97 -49.30 -3.01
CA THR A 5 12.09 -49.44 -2.06
C THR A 5 13.39 -48.86 -2.62
N ASP A 6 13.69 -49.08 -3.91
CA ASP A 6 14.91 -48.53 -4.53
C ASP A 6 14.87 -46.99 -4.63
N ILE A 7 13.67 -46.42 -4.78
CA ILE A 7 13.49 -44.95 -4.77
C ILE A 7 13.76 -44.38 -3.38
N ALA A 8 13.31 -45.08 -2.32
CA ALA A 8 13.55 -44.64 -0.94
C ALA A 8 15.01 -44.75 -0.52
N GLU A 9 15.74 -45.76 -1.01
CA GLU A 9 17.18 -45.93 -0.76
C GLU A 9 18.04 -44.93 -1.51
N ASP A 10 17.60 -44.48 -2.71
CA ASP A 10 18.29 -43.44 -3.50
C ASP A 10 17.92 -42.00 -3.05
N PHE A 11 16.97 -41.86 -2.13
CA PHE A 11 16.54 -40.55 -1.63
C PHE A 11 17.46 -40.10 -0.51
N HIS A 12 18.59 -39.47 -0.89
CA HIS A 12 19.56 -38.95 0.05
C HIS A 12 19.42 -37.47 0.25
N HIS A 13 19.64 -37.03 1.48
CA HIS A 13 19.84 -35.64 1.81
C HIS A 13 21.20 -35.17 1.24
N SER A 14 21.19 -34.39 0.19
CA SER A 14 22.37 -34.05 -0.61
C SER A 14 23.29 -32.97 -0.04
N TYR A 15 23.04 -32.47 1.19
CA TYR A 15 23.90 -31.45 1.80
C TYR A 15 25.09 -32.04 2.53
N SER A 16 26.28 -31.54 2.24
CA SER A 16 27.48 -31.81 3.04
C SER A 16 27.37 -31.17 4.44
N ASN A 17 28.08 -31.73 5.42
CA ASN A 17 28.13 -31.15 6.78
C ASN A 17 28.57 -29.68 6.76
N LEU A 18 29.47 -29.29 5.83
CA LEU A 18 29.93 -27.93 5.69
C LEU A 18 28.82 -27.01 5.16
N GLU A 19 28.00 -27.48 4.21
CA GLU A 19 26.85 -26.73 3.70
C GLU A 19 25.78 -26.58 4.75
N LEU A 20 25.50 -27.62 5.55
CA LEU A 20 24.60 -27.55 6.68
C LEU A 20 25.06 -26.52 7.73
N LEU A 21 26.36 -26.49 8.06
CA LEU A 21 26.92 -25.49 8.96
C LEU A 21 26.81 -24.07 8.42
N LYS A 22 27.10 -23.87 7.13
CA LYS A 22 26.93 -22.57 6.48
C LYS A 22 25.48 -22.12 6.46
N THR A 23 24.55 -23.03 6.17
CA THR A 23 23.10 -22.76 6.16
C THR A 23 22.62 -22.44 7.56
N ARG A 24 23.00 -23.20 8.58
CA ARG A 24 22.66 -22.90 9.97
C ARG A 24 23.15 -21.52 10.42
N LYS A 25 24.38 -21.14 10.05
CA LYS A 25 24.91 -19.79 10.33
C LYS A 25 24.06 -18.69 9.66
N LYS A 26 23.63 -18.90 8.42
CA LYS A 26 22.74 -17.97 7.73
C LYS A 26 21.36 -17.88 8.40
N CYS A 27 20.80 -19.00 8.83
CA CYS A 27 19.52 -19.02 9.57
C CYS A 27 19.61 -18.20 10.87
N VAL A 28 20.66 -18.39 11.69
CA VAL A 28 20.85 -17.60 12.92
C VAL A 28 20.99 -16.10 12.61
N GLN A 29 21.69 -15.74 11.52
CA GLN A 29 21.78 -14.34 11.07
C GLN A 29 20.41 -13.81 10.64
N PHE A 30 19.65 -14.60 9.88
CA PHE A 30 18.30 -14.24 9.43
C PHE A 30 17.36 -14.03 10.63
N GLU A 31 17.33 -14.94 11.60
CA GLU A 31 16.55 -14.80 12.83
C GLU A 31 16.91 -13.52 13.59
N SER A 32 18.21 -13.20 13.70
CA SER A 32 18.66 -11.97 14.34
C SER A 32 18.20 -10.70 13.60
N ILE A 33 18.22 -10.72 12.26
CA ILE A 33 17.79 -9.58 11.43
C ILE A 33 16.27 -9.41 11.52
N THR A 34 15.52 -10.51 11.55
CA THR A 34 14.05 -10.51 11.48
C THR A 34 13.36 -10.51 12.84
N LYS A 35 14.10 -10.40 13.95
CA LYS A 35 13.51 -10.41 15.32
C LYS A 35 12.41 -9.38 15.57
N ASN A 36 12.37 -8.30 14.79
CA ASN A 36 11.35 -7.25 14.84
C ASN A 36 10.40 -7.32 13.63
N ALA A 37 10.37 -8.42 12.89
CA ALA A 37 9.49 -8.59 11.74
C ALA A 37 8.01 -8.44 12.14
N ALA A 38 7.21 -7.93 11.22
CA ALA A 38 5.77 -7.98 11.35
C ALA A 38 5.30 -9.45 11.26
N ASN A 39 4.27 -9.81 12.01
CA ASN A 39 3.66 -11.14 11.96
C ASN A 39 2.71 -11.25 10.76
N LEU A 40 3.29 -11.26 9.56
CA LEU A 40 2.58 -11.23 8.28
C LEU A 40 3.21 -12.21 7.30
N PHE A 41 2.39 -12.77 6.41
CA PHE A 41 2.91 -13.46 5.23
C PHE A 41 3.40 -12.46 4.20
N VAL A 42 4.66 -12.58 3.83
CA VAL A 42 5.33 -11.73 2.84
C VAL A 42 5.99 -12.61 1.78
N ARG A 43 6.18 -12.05 0.59
CA ARG A 43 6.76 -12.78 -0.53
C ARG A 43 8.27 -12.63 -0.58
N GLY A 44 9.00 -13.74 -0.63
CA GLY A 44 10.43 -13.73 -0.89
C GLY A 44 10.77 -13.16 -2.28
N GLY A 45 11.80 -12.32 -2.36
CA GLY A 45 12.25 -11.68 -3.60
C GLY A 45 11.39 -10.52 -4.10
N ASP A 46 10.38 -10.10 -3.34
CA ASP A 46 9.53 -8.96 -3.63
C ASP A 46 9.98 -7.71 -2.85
N GLY A 47 10.01 -6.56 -3.54
CA GLY A 47 10.51 -5.30 -2.99
C GLY A 47 9.74 -4.83 -1.75
N ILE A 48 8.42 -4.96 -1.76
CA ILE A 48 7.55 -4.53 -0.65
C ILE A 48 7.74 -5.37 0.61
N SER A 49 8.18 -6.61 0.48
CA SER A 49 8.29 -7.56 1.59
C SER A 49 9.49 -7.31 2.51
N ARG A 50 10.51 -6.60 2.03
CA ARG A 50 11.76 -6.41 2.79
C ARG A 50 11.59 -5.61 4.06
N ASN A 51 10.89 -4.50 4.00
CA ASN A 51 10.74 -3.59 5.15
C ASN A 51 9.91 -4.22 6.29
N PRO A 52 8.73 -4.80 6.05
CA PRO A 52 7.98 -5.48 7.11
C PRO A 52 8.72 -6.70 7.67
N LEU A 53 9.48 -7.42 6.84
CA LEU A 53 10.26 -8.58 7.29
C LEU A 53 11.42 -8.18 8.22
N VAL A 54 12.12 -7.08 7.93
CA VAL A 54 13.33 -6.67 8.69
C VAL A 54 12.98 -5.73 9.83
N PHE A 55 12.07 -4.80 9.64
CA PHE A 55 11.78 -3.70 10.56
C PHE A 55 10.39 -3.77 11.19
N GLY A 56 9.52 -4.69 10.75
CA GLY A 56 8.13 -4.78 11.18
C GLY A 56 7.26 -3.61 10.71
N ARG A 57 7.72 -2.84 9.71
CA ARG A 57 7.07 -1.61 9.23
C ARG A 57 7.14 -1.51 7.70
N TYR A 58 6.13 -0.86 7.15
CA TYR A 58 6.03 -0.58 5.71
C TYR A 58 5.54 0.85 5.52
N GLU A 59 6.08 1.60 4.56
CA GLU A 59 5.69 2.99 4.29
C GLU A 59 5.38 3.78 5.57
N VAL A 60 6.42 3.98 6.37
CA VAL A 60 6.30 4.51 7.74
C VAL A 60 5.57 5.87 7.78
N ASP A 61 5.70 6.66 6.74
CA ASP A 61 5.02 7.95 6.56
C ASP A 61 3.52 7.78 6.40
N THR A 62 3.06 6.90 5.52
CA THR A 62 1.64 6.57 5.33
C THR A 62 1.07 5.93 6.59
N GLU A 63 1.78 4.96 7.18
CA GLU A 63 1.39 4.30 8.42
C GLU A 63 1.19 5.30 9.58
N GLU A 64 2.16 6.19 9.83
CA GLU A 64 2.10 7.18 10.90
C GLU A 64 1.02 8.25 10.64
N LEU A 65 0.82 8.63 9.38
CA LEU A 65 -0.21 9.59 9.00
C LEU A 65 -1.61 9.03 9.28
N ILE A 66 -1.89 7.79 8.86
CA ILE A 66 -3.16 7.10 9.13
C ILE A 66 -3.40 7.00 10.64
N LYS A 67 -2.39 6.58 11.42
CA LYS A 67 -2.47 6.49 12.88
C LYS A 67 -2.72 7.86 13.53
N ALA A 68 -2.08 8.92 13.03
CA ALA A 68 -2.27 10.28 13.54
C ALA A 68 -3.72 10.74 13.34
N TYR A 69 -4.29 10.56 12.15
CA TYR A 69 -5.69 10.91 11.89
C TYR A 69 -6.66 10.07 12.73
N ARG A 70 -6.46 8.75 12.80
CA ARG A 70 -7.25 7.88 13.66
C ARG A 70 -7.29 8.35 15.11
N THR A 71 -6.13 8.67 15.70
CA THR A 71 -6.05 9.14 17.10
C THR A 71 -6.66 10.53 17.32
N ASN A 72 -6.89 11.28 16.24
CA ASN A 72 -7.56 12.59 16.26
C ASN A 72 -9.03 12.50 15.85
N GLY A 73 -9.65 11.32 15.98
CA GLY A 73 -11.08 11.11 15.82
C GLY A 73 -11.53 10.83 14.39
N TYR A 74 -10.63 10.42 13.48
CA TYR A 74 -10.96 9.89 12.16
C TYR A 74 -10.88 8.35 12.20
N ASN A 75 -11.63 7.72 13.12
CA ASN A 75 -11.53 6.29 13.41
C ASN A 75 -12.77 5.47 13.06
N ASP A 76 -13.84 6.09 12.55
CA ASP A 76 -15.06 5.36 12.26
C ASP A 76 -14.89 4.39 11.08
N PHE A 77 -14.02 4.74 10.09
CA PHE A 77 -13.72 3.82 8.99
C PHE A 77 -12.35 4.05 8.36
N LEU A 78 -11.81 2.97 7.77
CA LEU A 78 -10.66 2.98 6.87
C LEU A 78 -11.07 2.34 5.53
N LEU A 79 -10.85 3.06 4.42
CA LEU A 79 -10.92 2.50 3.08
C LEU A 79 -9.51 2.38 2.53
N ASP A 80 -9.09 1.16 2.11
CA ASP A 80 -7.76 0.87 1.56
C ASP A 80 -7.91 0.38 0.11
N PHE A 81 -7.77 1.31 -0.84
CA PHE A 81 -7.80 1.03 -2.28
C PHE A 81 -6.39 0.70 -2.77
N GLY A 82 -6.22 -0.50 -3.35
CA GLY A 82 -4.92 -1.09 -3.63
C GLY A 82 -4.29 -1.67 -2.36
N ALA A 83 -5.07 -2.46 -1.61
CA ALA A 83 -4.65 -3.01 -0.32
C ALA A 83 -3.48 -3.99 -0.44
N ASN A 84 -3.20 -4.52 -1.63
CA ASN A 84 -2.13 -5.45 -1.89
C ASN A 84 -2.18 -6.65 -0.92
N ILE A 85 -1.07 -7.03 -0.30
CA ILE A 85 -1.01 -8.09 0.73
C ILE A 85 -1.46 -7.61 2.13
N GLY A 86 -2.01 -6.38 2.25
CA GLY A 86 -2.58 -5.84 3.47
C GLY A 86 -1.61 -5.13 4.40
N LEU A 87 -0.42 -4.72 3.93
CA LEU A 87 0.60 -4.13 4.81
C LEU A 87 0.09 -2.87 5.52
N THR A 88 -0.51 -1.94 4.79
CA THR A 88 -1.06 -0.70 5.37
C THR A 88 -2.17 -1.00 6.37
N THR A 89 -3.16 -1.79 5.97
CA THR A 89 -4.28 -2.15 6.83
C THR A 89 -3.83 -2.90 8.08
N CYS A 90 -2.95 -3.90 7.96
CA CYS A 90 -2.48 -4.69 9.12
C CYS A 90 -1.63 -3.86 10.10
N LEU A 91 -0.84 -2.90 9.60
CA LEU A 91 0.06 -2.10 10.44
C LEU A 91 -0.61 -0.84 11.03
N ALA A 92 -1.62 -0.28 10.36
CA ALA A 92 -2.28 0.96 10.77
C ALA A 92 -3.77 0.84 11.11
N GLY A 93 -4.44 -0.24 10.68
CA GLY A 93 -5.89 -0.38 10.74
C GLY A 93 -6.47 -0.67 12.12
N ASN A 94 -5.67 -1.18 13.06
CA ASN A 94 -6.17 -1.48 14.41
C ASN A 94 -6.71 -0.21 15.10
N GLY A 95 -7.98 -0.25 15.52
CA GLY A 95 -8.69 0.85 16.19
C GLY A 95 -9.57 1.69 15.26
N PHE A 96 -9.79 1.26 14.01
CA PHE A 96 -10.92 1.69 13.20
C PHE A 96 -12.12 0.79 13.46
N ASP A 97 -13.31 1.38 13.48
CA ASP A 97 -14.56 0.63 13.72
C ASP A 97 -14.94 -0.24 12.52
N LYS A 98 -14.68 0.23 11.30
CA LYS A 98 -14.91 -0.50 10.04
C LYS A 98 -13.73 -0.37 9.10
N ILE A 99 -13.37 -1.44 8.45
CA ILE A 99 -12.28 -1.46 7.46
C ILE A 99 -12.78 -2.11 6.17
N PHE A 100 -12.48 -1.48 5.02
CA PHE A 100 -12.81 -2.00 3.71
C PHE A 100 -11.55 -2.00 2.85
N CYS A 101 -11.13 -3.18 2.41
CA CYS A 101 -9.96 -3.37 1.55
C CYS A 101 -10.40 -3.74 0.14
N PHE A 102 -9.69 -3.20 -0.86
CA PHE A 102 -9.93 -3.46 -2.28
C PHE A 102 -8.62 -3.87 -2.94
N GLU A 103 -8.58 -5.08 -3.48
CA GLU A 103 -7.40 -5.61 -4.19
C GLU A 103 -7.87 -6.46 -5.38
N PRO A 104 -7.64 -6.01 -6.63
CA PRO A 104 -8.12 -6.72 -7.81
C PRO A 104 -7.36 -7.99 -8.12
N ASN A 105 -6.06 -8.11 -7.77
CA ASN A 105 -5.25 -9.27 -8.06
C ASN A 105 -5.63 -10.47 -7.16
N PRO A 106 -6.25 -11.55 -7.68
CA PRO A 106 -6.72 -12.65 -6.85
C PRO A 106 -5.59 -13.45 -6.18
N GLN A 107 -4.36 -13.39 -6.70
CA GLN A 107 -3.21 -14.05 -6.08
C GLN A 107 -2.76 -13.29 -4.83
N VAL A 108 -2.68 -11.97 -4.93
CA VAL A 108 -2.32 -11.06 -3.84
C VAL A 108 -3.44 -10.99 -2.81
N PHE A 109 -4.70 -10.97 -3.25
CA PHE A 109 -5.89 -10.97 -2.41
C PHE A 109 -5.95 -12.16 -1.44
N ARG A 110 -5.52 -13.35 -1.84
CA ARG A 110 -5.44 -14.50 -0.93
C ARG A 110 -4.45 -14.29 0.21
N ILE A 111 -3.34 -13.61 -0.07
CA ILE A 111 -2.36 -13.24 0.97
C ILE A 111 -2.95 -12.17 1.87
N LEU A 112 -3.63 -11.16 1.30
CA LEU A 112 -4.37 -10.15 2.05
C LEU A 112 -5.34 -10.80 3.05
N GLN A 113 -6.19 -11.73 2.61
CA GLN A 113 -7.12 -12.46 3.49
C GLN A 113 -6.39 -13.09 4.68
N THR A 114 -5.32 -13.85 4.39
CA THR A 114 -4.53 -14.51 5.44
C THR A 114 -3.90 -13.50 6.40
N ASN A 115 -3.35 -12.40 5.91
CA ASN A 115 -2.74 -11.36 6.74
C ASN A 115 -3.76 -10.63 7.62
N ILE A 116 -4.95 -10.39 7.11
CA ILE A 116 -6.07 -9.82 7.89
C ILE A 116 -6.48 -10.77 9.02
N GLU A 117 -6.67 -12.05 8.73
CA GLU A 117 -7.02 -13.06 9.74
C GLU A 117 -5.95 -13.19 10.84
N ILE A 118 -4.66 -13.14 10.47
CA ILE A 118 -3.55 -13.17 11.43
C ILE A 118 -3.55 -11.92 12.33
N THR A 119 -3.87 -10.76 11.75
CA THR A 119 -3.77 -9.47 12.46
C THR A 119 -4.97 -9.19 13.35
N PHE A 120 -6.17 -9.46 12.85
CA PHE A 120 -7.43 -9.06 13.48
C PHE A 120 -8.23 -10.24 14.06
N GLY A 121 -7.79 -11.47 13.81
CA GLY A 121 -8.52 -12.70 14.16
C GLY A 121 -9.51 -13.13 13.06
N ILE A 122 -10.13 -14.30 13.24
CA ILE A 122 -11.07 -14.86 12.25
C ILE A 122 -12.39 -14.10 12.23
N ASP A 123 -12.84 -13.60 13.39
CA ASP A 123 -14.13 -12.88 13.56
C ASP A 123 -13.99 -11.35 13.37
N HIS A 124 -13.11 -10.92 12.46
CA HIS A 124 -12.82 -9.50 12.22
C HIS A 124 -13.95 -8.76 11.47
N GLU A 125 -14.09 -7.46 11.71
CA GLU A 125 -15.00 -6.54 11.01
C GLU A 125 -14.40 -5.94 9.72
N VAL A 126 -13.40 -6.60 9.12
CA VAL A 126 -12.78 -6.15 7.87
C VAL A 126 -13.49 -6.75 6.66
N THR A 127 -14.01 -5.89 5.79
CA THR A 127 -14.63 -6.29 4.52
C THR A 127 -13.57 -6.34 3.42
N LEU A 128 -13.42 -7.49 2.79
CA LEU A 128 -12.43 -7.73 1.73
C LEU A 128 -13.11 -7.81 0.36
N ASN A 129 -12.59 -7.07 -0.62
CA ASN A 129 -13.16 -6.96 -1.96
C ASN A 129 -12.10 -7.34 -3.02
N ASN A 130 -12.32 -8.45 -3.75
CA ASN A 130 -11.42 -8.89 -4.82
C ASN A 130 -11.82 -8.26 -6.17
N PHE A 131 -11.79 -6.94 -6.24
CA PHE A 131 -11.95 -6.14 -7.45
C PHE A 131 -11.30 -4.76 -7.26
N GLY A 132 -10.96 -4.11 -8.37
CA GLY A 132 -10.56 -2.71 -8.37
C GLY A 132 -11.73 -1.77 -8.65
N LEU A 133 -11.51 -0.48 -8.45
CA LEU A 133 -12.46 0.58 -8.80
C LEU A 133 -11.94 1.40 -9.97
N GLY A 134 -12.84 1.84 -10.86
CA GLY A 134 -12.51 2.62 -12.06
C GLY A 134 -13.73 3.34 -12.63
N ASP A 135 -13.67 3.67 -13.92
CA ASP A 135 -14.68 4.44 -14.65
C ASP A 135 -15.84 3.59 -15.23
N GLY A 136 -16.06 2.40 -14.69
CA GLY A 136 -17.14 1.51 -15.10
C GLY A 136 -16.88 0.04 -14.76
N ASN A 137 -17.87 -0.82 -15.02
CA ASN A 137 -17.76 -2.26 -14.82
C ASN A 137 -17.05 -2.90 -16.00
N LYS A 138 -15.83 -3.42 -15.80
CA LYS A 138 -14.95 -3.95 -16.84
C LYS A 138 -14.15 -5.17 -16.36
N GLN A 139 -13.69 -5.98 -17.33
CA GLN A 139 -12.57 -6.90 -17.14
C GLN A 139 -11.36 -6.29 -17.82
N LEU A 140 -10.31 -6.02 -17.08
CA LEU A 140 -9.08 -5.40 -17.60
C LEU A 140 -7.87 -6.27 -17.31
N GLU A 141 -6.86 -6.16 -18.18
CA GLU A 141 -5.58 -6.82 -17.98
C GLU A 141 -4.71 -6.03 -16.99
N LEU A 142 -4.36 -6.67 -15.89
CA LEU A 142 -3.41 -6.17 -14.90
C LEU A 142 -1.99 -6.58 -15.33
N THR A 143 -1.10 -5.61 -15.45
CA THR A 143 0.32 -5.79 -15.72
C THR A 143 1.06 -5.86 -14.40
N ILE A 144 1.76 -6.97 -14.14
CA ILE A 144 2.37 -7.28 -12.83
C ILE A 144 3.89 -7.42 -13.02
N PRO A 145 4.71 -6.52 -12.47
CA PRO A 145 6.15 -6.67 -12.47
C PRO A 145 6.58 -7.90 -11.66
N LYS A 146 7.44 -8.76 -12.23
CA LYS A 146 7.84 -10.04 -11.59
C LYS A 146 8.55 -9.86 -10.25
N ASN A 147 9.24 -8.74 -10.06
CA ASN A 147 10.04 -8.45 -8.86
C ASN A 147 9.40 -7.40 -7.94
N ASN A 148 8.23 -6.87 -8.32
CA ASN A 148 7.51 -5.85 -7.55
C ASN A 148 6.00 -6.00 -7.75
N TYR A 149 5.38 -6.89 -7.00
CA TYR A 149 3.93 -7.12 -7.10
C TYR A 149 3.11 -5.92 -6.63
N GLY A 150 3.70 -5.06 -5.79
CA GLY A 150 3.08 -3.82 -5.35
C GLY A 150 2.95 -2.78 -6.47
N GLY A 151 3.84 -2.81 -7.45
CA GLY A 151 3.79 -1.93 -8.62
C GLY A 151 2.91 -2.44 -9.76
N ALA A 152 1.95 -3.34 -9.51
CA ALA A 152 1.03 -3.82 -10.52
C ALA A 152 0.05 -2.72 -10.95
N TYR A 153 -0.16 -2.56 -12.26
CA TYR A 153 -0.98 -1.50 -12.82
C TYR A 153 -1.87 -1.98 -13.97
N LEU A 154 -2.97 -1.28 -14.16
CA LEU A 154 -3.83 -1.43 -15.34
C LEU A 154 -3.29 -0.53 -16.45
N LYS A 155 -3.07 -1.06 -17.64
CA LYS A 155 -2.57 -0.26 -18.76
C LYS A 155 -3.69 0.52 -19.44
N ASP A 156 -4.84 -0.11 -19.61
CA ASP A 156 -6.00 0.50 -20.26
C ASP A 156 -6.67 1.50 -19.30
N GLY A 157 -6.86 2.73 -19.74
CA GLY A 157 -7.41 3.82 -18.94
C GLY A 157 -6.46 4.40 -17.88
N ASN A 158 -5.19 3.99 -17.83
CA ASN A 158 -4.22 4.53 -16.88
C ASN A 158 -3.88 5.99 -17.18
N THR A 159 -3.83 6.83 -16.16
CA THR A 159 -3.48 8.25 -16.30
C THR A 159 -1.97 8.49 -16.34
N TYR A 160 -1.16 7.52 -15.88
CA TYR A 160 0.29 7.62 -15.99
C TYR A 160 0.79 7.28 -17.39
N SER A 161 1.78 8.03 -17.87
CA SER A 161 2.46 7.71 -19.12
C SER A 161 3.25 6.40 -19.02
N ASN A 162 3.52 5.76 -20.17
CA ASN A 162 4.37 4.57 -20.21
C ASN A 162 5.75 4.83 -19.60
N ASP A 163 6.31 6.03 -19.76
CA ASP A 163 7.62 6.39 -19.20
C ASP A 163 7.60 6.42 -17.66
N ILE A 164 6.52 6.92 -17.07
CA ILE A 164 6.31 6.88 -15.61
C ILE A 164 6.22 5.43 -15.13
N LEU A 165 5.39 4.60 -15.77
CA LEU A 165 5.18 3.20 -15.40
C LEU A 165 6.46 2.36 -15.53
N LEU A 166 7.22 2.50 -16.62
CA LEU A 166 8.48 1.79 -16.85
C LEU A 166 9.61 2.30 -15.94
N GLY A 167 9.68 3.61 -15.74
CA GLY A 167 10.71 4.26 -14.91
C GLY A 167 10.62 3.85 -13.43
N LYS A 168 9.40 3.68 -12.94
CA LYS A 168 9.09 3.27 -11.57
C LYS A 168 9.68 1.90 -11.22
N ASP A 169 9.59 0.94 -12.12
CA ASP A 169 10.06 -0.44 -11.92
C ASP A 169 11.53 -0.65 -12.32
N ASN A 170 12.19 0.36 -12.87
CA ASN A 170 13.56 0.29 -13.40
C ASN A 170 13.76 -0.89 -14.37
N ILE A 171 12.78 -1.16 -15.22
CA ILE A 171 12.74 -2.30 -16.12
C ILE A 171 13.43 -1.97 -17.43
N LYS A 172 14.49 -2.73 -17.76
CA LYS A 172 15.25 -2.57 -18.99
C LYS A 172 14.68 -3.35 -20.19
N ASP A 173 14.03 -4.48 -19.94
CA ASP A 173 13.43 -5.35 -20.97
C ASP A 173 11.98 -5.70 -20.57
N PRO A 174 11.00 -4.95 -21.10
CA PRO A 174 9.59 -5.18 -20.77
C PRO A 174 9.08 -6.57 -21.16
N SER A 175 9.63 -7.19 -22.21
CA SER A 175 9.13 -8.46 -22.77
C SER A 175 9.24 -9.64 -21.80
N LYS A 176 10.15 -9.58 -20.83
CA LYS A 176 10.44 -10.64 -19.85
C LYS A 176 10.11 -10.25 -18.40
N ALA A 177 9.72 -9.00 -18.20
CA ALA A 177 9.62 -8.40 -16.88
C ALA A 177 8.24 -8.52 -16.23
N TYR A 178 7.20 -8.79 -17.00
CA TYR A 178 5.82 -8.77 -16.54
C TYR A 178 5.13 -10.13 -16.61
N ASN A 179 4.16 -10.30 -15.73
CA ASN A 179 3.07 -11.25 -15.84
C ASN A 179 1.77 -10.47 -16.12
N TYR A 180 0.79 -11.12 -16.73
CA TYR A 180 -0.50 -10.53 -17.08
C TYR A 180 -1.65 -11.34 -16.50
N LEU A 181 -2.68 -10.66 -16.02
CA LEU A 181 -3.84 -11.31 -15.43
C LEU A 181 -5.10 -10.44 -15.64
N ASN A 182 -6.20 -11.04 -16.04
CA ASN A 182 -7.48 -10.35 -16.10
C ASN A 182 -8.07 -10.17 -14.69
N VAL A 183 -8.51 -8.96 -14.39
CA VAL A 183 -9.09 -8.59 -13.11
C VAL A 183 -10.42 -7.85 -13.31
N THR A 184 -11.28 -7.95 -12.31
CA THR A 184 -12.57 -7.24 -12.30
C THR A 184 -12.38 -5.82 -11.80
N ILE A 185 -12.89 -4.86 -12.56
CA ILE A 185 -13.02 -3.46 -12.17
C ILE A 185 -14.51 -3.14 -12.06
N LYS A 186 -14.90 -2.47 -10.98
CA LYS A 186 -16.26 -1.98 -10.78
C LYS A 186 -16.32 -0.46 -10.92
N ASP A 187 -17.49 0.03 -11.28
CA ASP A 187 -17.75 1.47 -11.33
C ASP A 187 -17.58 2.10 -9.95
N SER A 188 -16.64 3.04 -9.84
CA SER A 188 -16.27 3.69 -8.58
C SER A 188 -17.43 4.47 -7.98
N ARG A 189 -18.17 5.22 -8.78
CA ARG A 189 -19.28 6.07 -8.32
C ARG A 189 -20.40 5.22 -7.73
N THR A 190 -20.85 4.22 -8.50
CA THR A 190 -21.92 3.32 -8.05
C THR A 190 -21.53 2.62 -6.77
N HIS A 191 -20.33 2.04 -6.72
CA HIS A 191 -19.90 1.26 -5.56
C HIS A 191 -19.68 2.12 -4.31
N LEU A 192 -19.07 3.30 -4.44
CA LEU A 192 -18.86 4.22 -3.31
C LEU A 192 -20.17 4.82 -2.81
N SER A 193 -21.11 5.13 -3.71
CA SER A 193 -22.45 5.57 -3.32
C SER A 193 -23.16 4.51 -2.46
N GLU A 194 -23.12 3.25 -2.86
CA GLU A 194 -23.68 2.14 -2.08
C GLU A 194 -22.97 1.96 -0.74
N LEU A 195 -21.62 2.07 -0.73
CA LEU A 195 -20.82 1.94 0.48
C LEU A 195 -21.16 3.03 1.51
N PHE A 196 -21.15 4.29 1.08
CA PHE A 196 -21.48 5.42 1.97
C PHE A 196 -22.94 5.40 2.42
N SER A 197 -23.89 4.98 1.57
CA SER A 197 -25.30 4.94 1.95
C SER A 197 -25.66 3.79 2.90
N ASN A 198 -25.01 2.62 2.72
CA ASN A 198 -25.47 1.40 3.39
C ASN A 198 -24.52 0.90 4.50
N LYS A 199 -23.24 1.29 4.48
CA LYS A 199 -22.21 0.71 5.36
C LYS A 199 -21.54 1.73 6.27
N ILE A 200 -21.45 2.99 5.86
CA ILE A 200 -20.79 4.07 6.61
C ILE A 200 -21.88 5.05 7.08
N PRO A 201 -22.10 5.20 8.40
CA PRO A 201 -23.10 6.10 8.92
C PRO A 201 -22.86 7.56 8.53
N SER A 202 -23.93 8.35 8.42
CA SER A 202 -23.84 9.80 8.26
C SER A 202 -23.16 10.43 9.46
N GLY A 203 -22.32 11.44 9.23
CA GLY A 203 -21.52 12.11 10.26
C GLY A 203 -20.22 11.36 10.62
N SER A 204 -19.91 10.24 9.97
CA SER A 204 -18.67 9.48 10.21
C SER A 204 -17.43 10.24 9.77
N ARG A 205 -16.33 10.00 10.49
CA ARG A 205 -15.02 10.54 10.18
C ARG A 205 -14.03 9.40 9.94
N GLY A 206 -13.39 9.38 8.78
CA GLY A 206 -12.55 8.25 8.40
C GLY A 206 -11.31 8.62 7.62
N VAL A 207 -10.51 7.59 7.35
CA VAL A 207 -9.32 7.70 6.52
C VAL A 207 -9.52 6.87 5.26
N ILE A 208 -9.07 7.41 4.13
CA ILE A 208 -9.07 6.74 2.84
C ILE A 208 -7.63 6.71 2.33
N LYS A 209 -7.09 5.52 2.06
CA LYS A 209 -5.81 5.35 1.36
C LYS A 209 -6.08 4.94 -0.08
N ILE A 210 -5.41 5.59 -1.04
CA ILE A 210 -5.51 5.28 -2.46
C ILE A 210 -4.10 5.10 -3.01
N ASP A 211 -3.83 3.90 -3.53
CA ASP A 211 -2.55 3.53 -4.12
C ASP A 211 -2.85 2.44 -5.19
N VAL A 212 -3.24 2.91 -6.36
CA VAL A 212 -3.80 2.09 -7.44
C VAL A 212 -3.10 2.30 -8.78
N GLU A 213 -1.90 2.89 -8.72
CA GLU A 213 -0.95 2.98 -9.81
C GLU A 213 -1.51 3.61 -11.09
N GLY A 214 -2.05 4.85 -10.96
CA GLY A 214 -2.56 5.68 -12.04
C GLY A 214 -4.07 5.63 -12.23
N TYR A 215 -4.81 5.01 -11.30
CA TYR A 215 -6.28 5.07 -11.24
C TYR A 215 -6.81 6.00 -10.14
N GLU A 216 -5.92 6.68 -9.41
CA GLU A 216 -6.25 7.61 -8.34
C GLU A 216 -7.30 8.67 -8.75
N PRO A 217 -7.21 9.31 -9.95
CA PRO A 217 -8.17 10.34 -10.33
C PRO A 217 -9.61 9.84 -10.43
N TYR A 218 -9.84 8.62 -10.89
CA TYR A 218 -11.18 8.03 -10.97
C TYR A 218 -11.81 7.84 -9.60
N ILE A 219 -11.01 7.34 -8.64
CA ILE A 219 -11.46 7.09 -7.27
C ILE A 219 -11.67 8.42 -6.54
N LEU A 220 -10.74 9.37 -6.64
CA LEU A 220 -10.85 10.70 -6.03
C LEU A 220 -12.09 11.45 -6.52
N LYS A 221 -12.37 11.42 -7.85
CA LYS A 221 -13.57 12.00 -8.43
C LYS A 221 -14.83 11.35 -7.89
N ALA A 222 -14.87 10.01 -7.85
CA ALA A 222 -16.02 9.29 -7.34
C ALA A 222 -16.27 9.57 -5.85
N ILE A 223 -15.21 9.69 -5.02
CA ILE A 223 -15.33 10.11 -3.62
C ILE A 223 -15.94 11.51 -3.55
N ALA A 224 -15.42 12.47 -4.34
CA ALA A 224 -15.91 13.85 -4.33
C ALA A 224 -17.39 13.95 -4.68
N GLU A 225 -17.87 13.09 -5.60
CA GLU A 225 -19.26 13.06 -6.05
C GLU A 225 -20.22 12.29 -5.14
N THR A 226 -19.70 11.39 -4.29
CA THR A 226 -20.54 10.45 -3.52
C THR A 226 -20.40 10.59 -1.99
N LEU A 227 -19.34 11.26 -1.52
CA LEU A 227 -19.12 11.46 -0.08
C LEU A 227 -20.25 12.32 0.53
N PRO A 228 -21.01 11.82 1.51
CA PRO A 228 -22.05 12.60 2.18
C PRO A 228 -21.49 13.88 2.81
N SER A 229 -22.28 14.95 2.79
CA SER A 229 -21.88 16.27 3.30
C SER A 229 -21.50 16.27 4.77
N GLU A 230 -22.11 15.40 5.55
CA GLU A 230 -21.89 15.25 6.99
C GLU A 230 -20.62 14.47 7.34
N ASN A 231 -20.09 13.70 6.38
CA ASN A 231 -18.89 12.89 6.61
C ASN A 231 -17.62 13.72 6.37
N SER A 232 -16.59 13.45 7.14
CA SER A 232 -15.25 14.06 6.96
C SER A 232 -14.20 12.99 6.70
N VAL A 233 -13.29 13.24 5.77
CA VAL A 233 -12.25 12.28 5.41
C VAL A 233 -10.87 12.90 5.29
N ALA A 234 -9.87 12.11 5.67
CA ALA A 234 -8.48 12.35 5.34
C ALA A 234 -8.07 11.34 4.26
N ILE A 235 -7.78 11.80 3.06
CA ILE A 235 -7.44 10.96 1.91
C ILE A 235 -5.93 11.00 1.69
N VAL A 236 -5.27 9.86 1.89
CA VAL A 236 -3.82 9.68 1.66
C VAL A 236 -3.66 9.00 0.31
N PHE A 237 -2.91 9.60 -0.60
CA PHE A 237 -2.69 9.04 -1.93
C PHE A 237 -1.31 9.43 -2.49
N GLU A 238 -0.79 8.62 -3.41
CA GLU A 238 0.43 8.93 -4.14
C GLU A 238 0.08 9.42 -5.55
N ASN A 239 0.75 10.47 -6.01
CA ASN A 239 0.61 10.97 -7.37
C ASN A 239 1.97 11.10 -8.04
N HIS A 240 2.13 10.47 -9.19
CA HIS A 240 3.32 10.54 -10.04
C HIS A 240 3.11 11.38 -11.31
N ASP A 241 1.88 11.83 -11.58
CA ASP A 241 1.59 12.67 -12.73
C ASP A 241 1.78 14.16 -12.39
N PRO A 242 2.79 14.84 -12.97
CA PRO A 242 2.99 16.27 -12.75
C PRO A 242 1.85 17.13 -13.36
N ASN A 243 1.07 16.57 -14.28
CA ASN A 243 -0.06 17.27 -14.92
C ASN A 243 -1.39 17.05 -14.16
N PHE A 244 -1.37 16.35 -13.01
CA PHE A 244 -2.57 16.14 -12.23
C PHE A 244 -3.19 17.48 -11.78
N ASN A 245 -4.41 17.76 -12.24
CA ASN A 245 -5.09 19.01 -11.98
C ASN A 245 -5.93 18.94 -10.69
N PHE A 246 -5.31 19.26 -9.57
CA PHE A 246 -6.02 19.28 -8.29
C PHE A 246 -7.12 20.36 -8.24
N ASN A 247 -6.95 21.49 -8.92
CA ASN A 247 -7.96 22.54 -8.92
C ASN A 247 -9.24 22.11 -9.65
N GLU A 248 -9.12 21.27 -10.68
CA GLU A 248 -10.27 20.63 -11.30
C GLU A 248 -10.94 19.64 -10.34
N LEU A 249 -10.16 18.82 -9.63
CA LEU A 249 -10.69 17.90 -8.62
C LEU A 249 -11.44 18.62 -7.50
N LYS A 250 -10.94 19.77 -7.02
CA LYS A 250 -11.62 20.60 -6.00
C LYS A 250 -13.05 20.98 -6.38
N LEU A 251 -13.31 21.20 -7.69
CA LEU A 251 -14.65 21.57 -8.15
C LEU A 251 -15.71 20.49 -7.93
N TYR A 252 -15.28 19.22 -7.83
CA TYR A 252 -16.19 18.11 -7.54
C TYR A 252 -16.52 18.00 -6.05
N PHE A 253 -15.62 18.47 -5.16
CA PHE A 253 -15.90 18.55 -3.73
C PHE A 253 -16.71 19.81 -3.45
N ASN A 254 -17.96 19.70 -3.12
CA ASN A 254 -18.84 20.85 -2.79
C ASN A 254 -18.59 21.35 -1.35
N ARG A 255 -17.30 21.47 -0.95
CA ARG A 255 -16.84 21.91 0.35
C ARG A 255 -15.37 22.31 0.35
N ASP A 256 -14.92 22.94 1.43
CA ASP A 256 -13.51 23.32 1.58
C ASP A 256 -12.61 22.08 1.61
N THR A 257 -11.58 22.11 0.78
CA THR A 257 -10.58 21.06 0.69
C THR A 257 -9.18 21.63 0.87
N ASN A 258 -8.34 20.92 1.62
CA ASN A 258 -6.95 21.31 1.80
C ASN A 258 -6.02 20.17 1.36
N LEU A 259 -5.12 20.48 0.43
CA LEU A 259 -4.11 19.57 -0.04
C LEU A 259 -2.77 19.84 0.64
N TYR A 260 -2.14 18.79 1.11
CA TYR A 260 -0.83 18.84 1.74
C TYR A 260 0.10 17.82 1.08
N ARG A 261 1.39 18.17 0.97
CA ARG A 261 2.45 17.22 0.63
C ARG A 261 3.10 16.71 1.90
N LEU A 262 3.23 15.40 2.02
CA LEU A 262 4.00 14.77 3.09
C LEU A 262 5.48 14.82 2.73
N LYS A 263 6.28 15.47 3.56
CA LYS A 263 7.72 15.61 3.33
C LYS A 263 8.52 15.01 4.47
N HIS A 264 9.43 14.12 4.11
CA HIS A 264 10.38 13.54 5.06
C HIS A 264 11.60 14.45 5.23
N TYR A 265 11.90 14.77 6.47
CA TYR A 265 13.11 15.49 6.87
C TYR A 265 14.06 14.53 7.57
N PRO A 266 15.10 14.01 6.88
CA PRO A 266 16.05 13.09 7.48
C PRO A 266 16.86 13.78 8.59
N VAL A 267 17.38 12.99 9.53
CA VAL A 267 18.16 13.51 10.69
C VAL A 267 19.26 14.47 10.27
N ARG A 268 19.93 14.21 9.13
CA ARG A 268 20.99 15.12 8.63
C ARG A 268 20.48 16.50 8.22
N SER A 269 19.21 16.68 7.90
CA SER A 269 18.64 18.00 7.61
C SER A 269 18.37 18.83 8.87
N LEU A 270 18.34 18.17 10.03
CA LEU A 270 18.08 18.80 11.33
C LEU A 270 19.36 19.37 11.99
N PHE A 271 20.52 18.96 11.52
CA PHE A 271 21.81 19.35 12.11
C PHE A 271 22.83 19.67 11.02
N LYS A 272 23.61 20.72 11.20
CA LYS A 272 24.70 21.11 10.28
C LYS A 272 26.00 20.32 10.56
N ASP A 273 26.20 19.85 11.79
CA ASP A 273 27.41 19.14 12.21
C ASP A 273 27.30 17.62 11.90
N LYS A 274 28.22 17.12 11.06
CA LYS A 274 28.30 15.71 10.64
C LYS A 274 28.53 14.74 11.82
N ASN A 275 29.25 15.16 12.85
CA ASN A 275 29.52 14.32 14.00
C ASN A 275 28.29 14.21 14.90
N LEU A 276 27.57 15.31 15.08
CA LEU A 276 26.29 15.35 15.80
C LEU A 276 25.21 14.48 15.10
N ILE A 277 25.19 14.49 13.77
CA ILE A 277 24.32 13.61 12.97
C ILE A 277 24.61 12.14 13.25
N LYS A 278 25.91 11.75 13.23
CA LYS A 278 26.33 10.36 13.52
C LYS A 278 25.95 9.94 14.94
N ILE A 279 26.25 10.76 15.92
CA ILE A 279 25.94 10.47 17.34
C ILE A 279 24.43 10.33 17.53
N LYS A 280 23.63 11.25 17.03
CA LYS A 280 22.16 11.21 17.17
C LYS A 280 21.53 10.07 16.37
N SER A 281 22.07 9.72 15.21
CA SER A 281 21.64 8.54 14.46
C SER A 281 21.94 7.24 15.23
N LEU A 282 23.12 7.14 15.86
CA LEU A 282 23.48 6.00 16.75
C LEU A 282 22.58 5.92 17.98
N LEU A 283 22.14 7.07 18.51
CA LEU A 283 21.19 7.15 19.63
C LEU A 283 19.72 6.95 19.21
N GLY A 284 19.46 6.52 17.97
CA GLY A 284 18.12 6.22 17.50
C GLY A 284 17.30 7.44 17.10
N ALA A 285 17.92 8.63 16.93
CA ALA A 285 17.22 9.81 16.41
C ALA A 285 16.72 9.52 14.99
N ARG A 286 15.43 9.68 14.78
CA ARG A 286 14.75 9.49 13.49
C ARG A 286 14.52 10.85 12.84
N GLY A 287 14.44 10.88 11.51
CA GLY A 287 13.87 12.01 10.80
C GLY A 287 12.41 12.24 11.22
N HIS A 288 11.85 13.35 10.84
CA HIS A 288 10.44 13.62 11.07
C HIS A 288 9.71 13.87 9.75
N TYR A 289 8.42 13.65 9.75
CA TYR A 289 7.52 13.97 8.64
C TYR A 289 6.80 15.28 8.93
N LYS A 290 6.57 16.07 7.90
CA LYS A 290 5.83 17.31 7.99
C LYS A 290 4.86 17.43 6.82
N LEU A 291 3.64 17.86 7.12
CA LEU A 291 2.66 18.25 6.13
C LEU A 291 2.89 19.71 5.73
N ASN A 292 3.15 19.93 4.45
CA ASN A 292 3.25 21.27 3.87
C ASN A 292 2.00 21.49 3.02
N LYS A 293 1.21 22.50 3.36
CA LYS A 293 0.04 22.88 2.57
C LYS A 293 0.50 23.32 1.19
N LEU A 294 -0.09 22.73 0.15
CA LEU A 294 0.18 23.09 -1.24
C LEU A 294 -0.66 24.28 -1.67
N GLY A 295 -0.02 25.24 -2.32
CA GLY A 295 -0.69 26.32 -3.03
C GLY A 295 -1.20 25.87 -4.39
N ASP A 296 -2.11 26.65 -4.98
CA ASP A 296 -2.77 26.30 -6.25
C ASP A 296 -1.83 26.19 -7.48
N THR A 297 -0.60 26.72 -7.36
CA THR A 297 0.41 26.70 -8.44
C THR A 297 1.54 25.72 -8.20
N GLU A 298 1.51 24.97 -7.09
CA GLU A 298 2.55 24.00 -6.76
C GLU A 298 2.26 22.63 -7.41
N ASP A 299 3.32 21.99 -7.88
CA ASP A 299 3.27 20.66 -8.48
C ASP A 299 2.81 19.61 -7.44
N PRO A 300 1.68 18.90 -7.66
CA PRO A 300 1.12 17.94 -6.70
C PRO A 300 1.73 16.52 -6.82
N VAL A 301 3.04 16.38 -7.08
CA VAL A 301 3.72 15.08 -7.15
C VAL A 301 4.20 14.61 -5.78
N GLY A 302 4.09 13.31 -5.54
CA GLY A 302 4.55 12.59 -4.33
C GLY A 302 3.42 12.11 -3.44
N GLN A 303 3.75 11.85 -2.18
CA GLN A 303 2.78 11.43 -1.16
C GLN A 303 1.95 12.63 -0.72
N LEU A 304 0.64 12.55 -0.92
CA LEU A 304 -0.30 13.63 -0.72
C LEU A 304 -1.34 13.28 0.34
N LEU A 305 -1.85 14.31 1.01
CA LEU A 305 -2.97 14.24 1.93
C LEU A 305 -4.00 15.30 1.52
N LEU A 306 -5.20 14.86 1.22
CA LEU A 306 -6.37 15.70 1.01
C LEU A 306 -7.31 15.58 2.22
N VAL A 307 -7.62 16.71 2.85
CA VAL A 307 -8.57 16.78 3.96
C VAL A 307 -9.86 17.43 3.47
N VAL A 308 -10.97 16.76 3.71
CA VAL A 308 -12.31 17.12 3.23
C VAL A 308 -13.30 17.14 4.39
#